data_aba015c9456dba41e01e9efed6b4a5e0
#
_entry.id   aba015c9456dba41e01e9efed6b4a5e0
#
_cell.length_a   1.000
_cell.length_b   1.000
_cell.length_c   1.000
_cell.angle_alpha   90.00
_cell.angle_beta   90.00
_cell.angle_gamma   90.00
#
_symmetry.space_group_name_H-M   'P 1'
#
loop_
_entity.id
_entity.type
_entity.pdbx_description
1 polymer ?
#
loop_
_entity_poly.entity_id
_entity_poly.type
_entity_poly.pdbx_seq_one_letter_code
_entity_poly.pdbx_strand_id
1 'polypeptide(L)'
;SYTFSSNEAGTITFGGSCSSSDNSSINGNNTITFNALSDDTYSDCTITVTDNASNASNALSVNTFVVDTTGPTVAEVTAVTTPGNDTTPSYTFSSSETGTITYGGSCSSSDTSADADNNTIDFNTLSVATYGDCTIRVTDTSGNPSNLLLVSSFTIETTPPTVSSVYPTDNQSRISISTDNISVTFSESMDNSSVTTNASN
;
A
#
# COMPACT_ATOMS: atom_id res chain seq x y z
N SER A 1 -9.08 12.68 -24.88
CA SER A 1 -9.64 13.59 -25.91
C SER A 1 -9.39 15.05 -25.50
N TYR A 2 -9.28 15.92 -26.49
CA TYR A 2 -9.09 17.37 -26.34
C TYR A 2 -10.07 18.12 -27.23
N THR A 3 -10.68 19.21 -26.70
CA THR A 3 -11.64 20.00 -27.44
C THR A 3 -11.12 21.42 -27.60
N PHE A 4 -11.16 21.94 -28.82
CA PHE A 4 -10.80 23.31 -29.17
C PHE A 4 -11.82 23.90 -30.17
N SER A 5 -11.82 25.21 -30.36
CA SER A 5 -12.67 25.87 -31.36
C SER A 5 -11.86 26.43 -32.51
N SER A 6 -12.42 26.36 -33.71
CA SER A 6 -11.91 27.00 -34.90
C SER A 6 -13.00 27.88 -35.49
N ASN A 7 -12.62 29.04 -36.05
CA ASN A 7 -13.57 29.93 -36.77
C ASN A 7 -13.80 29.51 -38.22
N GLU A 8 -13.00 28.56 -38.72
CA GLU A 8 -13.10 28.04 -40.11
C GLU A 8 -12.83 26.53 -40.13
N ALA A 9 -13.33 25.87 -41.18
CA ALA A 9 -12.99 24.50 -41.49
C ALA A 9 -11.61 24.43 -42.14
N GLY A 10 -10.87 23.35 -41.87
CA GLY A 10 -9.52 23.17 -42.43
C GLY A 10 -8.86 21.84 -42.04
N THR A 11 -7.56 21.77 -42.34
CA THR A 11 -6.72 20.62 -41.96
C THR A 11 -6.04 20.92 -40.66
N ILE A 12 -6.11 19.95 -39.71
CA ILE A 12 -5.41 20.01 -38.42
C ILE A 12 -4.01 19.45 -38.58
N THR A 13 -3.02 20.18 -38.07
CA THR A 13 -1.64 19.70 -37.88
C THR A 13 -1.26 19.78 -36.41
N PHE A 14 -0.53 18.76 -35.95
CA PHE A 14 -0.07 18.63 -34.56
C PHE A 14 1.43 18.92 -34.49
N GLY A 15 1.85 19.57 -33.42
CA GLY A 15 3.27 19.81 -33.13
C GLY A 15 3.64 19.33 -31.71
N GLY A 16 4.93 19.24 -31.48
CA GLY A 16 5.46 18.67 -30.26
C GLY A 16 5.34 17.15 -30.22
N SER A 17 5.17 16.59 -29.03
CA SER A 17 5.10 15.15 -28.77
C SER A 17 3.71 14.54 -29.04
N CYS A 18 2.72 15.33 -29.37
CA CYS A 18 1.34 14.89 -29.61
C CYS A 18 1.06 14.65 -31.10
N SER A 19 0.23 13.65 -31.38
CA SER A 19 -0.32 13.37 -32.71
C SER A 19 -1.74 12.83 -32.60
N SER A 20 -2.49 12.90 -33.71
CA SER A 20 -3.81 12.33 -33.81
C SER A 20 -4.09 11.91 -35.25
N SER A 21 -4.97 10.94 -35.45
CA SER A 21 -5.56 10.63 -36.76
C SER A 21 -6.67 11.60 -37.17
N ASP A 22 -7.21 12.39 -36.22
CA ASP A 22 -8.21 13.39 -36.47
C ASP A 22 -7.54 14.62 -37.10
N ASN A 23 -7.61 14.76 -38.45
CA ASN A 23 -6.87 15.74 -39.21
C ASN A 23 -7.77 16.79 -39.92
N SER A 24 -9.07 16.83 -39.61
CA SER A 24 -10.00 17.80 -40.19
C SER A 24 -10.76 18.56 -39.12
N SER A 25 -10.88 19.87 -39.29
CA SER A 25 -11.67 20.76 -38.44
C SER A 25 -12.89 21.30 -39.16
N ILE A 26 -13.92 21.61 -38.36
CA ILE A 26 -15.11 22.37 -38.79
C ILE A 26 -15.10 23.74 -38.12
N ASN A 27 -15.93 24.66 -38.63
CA ASN A 27 -16.22 25.91 -37.91
C ASN A 27 -16.98 25.55 -36.61
N GLY A 28 -16.49 26.02 -35.47
CA GLY A 28 -17.02 25.73 -34.15
C GLY A 28 -16.13 24.79 -33.34
N ASN A 29 -16.75 24.01 -32.45
CA ASN A 29 -16.03 23.10 -31.55
C ASN A 29 -15.60 21.81 -32.28
N ASN A 30 -14.35 21.45 -32.09
CA ASN A 30 -13.71 20.26 -32.62
C ASN A 30 -13.21 19.43 -31.46
N THR A 31 -13.51 18.14 -31.42
CA THR A 31 -12.94 17.19 -30.44
C THR A 31 -12.04 16.20 -31.16
N ILE A 32 -10.82 16.08 -30.71
CA ILE A 32 -9.81 15.15 -31.21
C ILE A 32 -9.45 14.14 -30.15
N THR A 33 -8.95 13.00 -30.58
CA THR A 33 -8.35 12.00 -29.71
C THR A 33 -6.88 11.83 -30.06
N PHE A 34 -5.98 12.11 -29.11
CA PHE A 34 -4.56 11.86 -29.33
C PHE A 34 -4.31 10.37 -29.55
N ASN A 35 -3.34 10.05 -30.39
CA ASN A 35 -2.80 8.70 -30.51
C ASN A 35 -2.25 8.25 -29.15
N ALA A 36 -2.04 6.94 -28.97
CA ALA A 36 -1.51 6.41 -27.74
C ALA A 36 -0.18 7.10 -27.35
N LEU A 37 -0.12 7.58 -26.13
CA LEU A 37 1.01 8.26 -25.54
C LEU A 37 1.61 7.35 -24.46
N SER A 38 2.92 7.39 -24.30
CA SER A 38 3.63 6.70 -23.19
C SER A 38 3.53 7.52 -21.90
N ASP A 39 3.87 6.90 -20.79
CA ASP A 39 3.94 7.59 -19.49
C ASP A 39 4.98 8.71 -19.57
N ASP A 40 4.52 9.96 -19.45
CA ASP A 40 5.34 11.17 -19.45
C ASP A 40 4.50 12.41 -19.14
N THR A 41 5.16 13.55 -18.97
CA THR A 41 4.53 14.88 -18.88
C THR A 41 4.59 15.58 -20.22
N TYR A 42 3.44 15.85 -20.82
CA TYR A 42 3.27 16.50 -22.11
C TYR A 42 3.01 18.00 -21.95
N SER A 43 3.98 18.83 -22.31
CA SER A 43 3.91 20.31 -22.18
C SER A 43 4.18 21.05 -23.49
N ASP A 44 4.50 20.32 -24.56
CA ASP A 44 4.94 20.86 -25.85
C ASP A 44 3.90 20.69 -26.98
N CYS A 45 2.75 20.09 -26.68
CA CYS A 45 1.73 19.77 -27.66
C CYS A 45 1.06 21.05 -28.22
N THR A 46 0.99 21.15 -29.54
CA THR A 46 0.34 22.26 -30.23
C THR A 46 -0.59 21.79 -31.34
N ILE A 47 -1.58 22.61 -31.64
CA ILE A 47 -2.56 22.39 -32.71
C ILE A 47 -2.56 23.64 -33.64
N THR A 48 -2.49 23.44 -34.95
CA THR A 48 -2.64 24.46 -35.97
C THR A 48 -3.69 24.00 -36.97
N VAL A 49 -4.59 24.89 -37.36
CA VAL A 49 -5.59 24.66 -38.41
C VAL A 49 -5.20 25.45 -39.64
N THR A 50 -5.15 24.79 -40.81
CA THR A 50 -4.89 25.43 -42.11
C THR A 50 -6.15 25.35 -42.97
N ASP A 51 -6.65 26.48 -43.44
CA ASP A 51 -7.85 26.55 -44.29
C ASP A 51 -7.59 26.01 -45.72
N ASN A 52 -8.64 25.93 -46.52
CA ASN A 52 -8.54 25.49 -47.92
C ASN A 52 -7.75 26.43 -48.83
N ALA A 53 -7.53 27.69 -48.41
CA ALA A 53 -6.70 28.67 -49.13
C ALA A 53 -5.23 28.62 -48.68
N SER A 54 -4.84 27.68 -47.85
CA SER A 54 -3.51 27.49 -47.27
C SER A 54 -3.09 28.56 -46.26
N ASN A 55 -4.04 29.24 -45.62
CA ASN A 55 -3.75 30.14 -44.51
C ASN A 55 -3.75 29.35 -43.21
N ALA A 56 -2.65 29.40 -42.48
CA ALA A 56 -2.52 28.72 -41.18
C ALA A 56 -2.94 29.64 -40.03
N SER A 57 -3.61 29.08 -39.04
CA SER A 57 -3.89 29.74 -37.75
C SER A 57 -2.60 29.96 -36.96
N ASN A 58 -2.70 30.75 -35.87
CA ASN A 58 -1.71 30.65 -34.80
C ASN A 58 -1.71 29.24 -34.22
N ALA A 59 -0.54 28.80 -33.70
CA ALA A 59 -0.45 27.56 -32.94
C ALA A 59 -1.17 27.71 -31.60
N LEU A 60 -2.11 26.81 -31.33
CA LEU A 60 -2.77 26.68 -30.04
C LEU A 60 -1.97 25.69 -29.17
N SER A 61 -1.47 26.16 -28.04
CA SER A 61 -0.83 25.27 -27.05
C SER A 61 -1.87 24.47 -26.28
N VAL A 62 -1.67 23.15 -26.19
CA VAL A 62 -2.45 22.29 -25.31
C VAL A 62 -1.91 22.44 -23.88
N ASN A 63 -2.81 22.57 -22.91
CA ASN A 63 -2.38 22.62 -21.51
C ASN A 63 -1.58 21.37 -21.14
N THR A 64 -0.56 21.55 -20.32
CA THR A 64 0.26 20.44 -19.80
C THR A 64 -0.62 19.39 -19.15
N PHE A 65 -0.38 18.14 -19.48
CA PHE A 65 -1.03 16.97 -18.88
C PHE A 65 -0.02 15.84 -18.68
N VAL A 66 -0.34 14.94 -17.75
CA VAL A 66 0.46 13.75 -17.47
C VAL A 66 -0.28 12.52 -17.98
N VAL A 67 0.44 11.62 -18.60
CA VAL A 67 0.02 10.25 -18.88
C VAL A 67 0.81 9.37 -17.93
N ASP A 68 0.11 8.59 -17.14
CA ASP A 68 0.68 7.65 -16.19
C ASP A 68 -0.23 6.42 -16.15
N THR A 69 0.32 5.27 -16.51
CA THR A 69 -0.38 3.98 -16.59
C THR A 69 0.26 2.94 -15.68
N THR A 70 1.27 3.35 -14.90
CA THR A 70 2.06 2.46 -14.05
C THR A 70 1.68 2.66 -12.59
N GLY A 71 1.17 1.60 -11.96
CA GLY A 71 0.82 1.65 -10.54
C GLY A 71 2.03 1.49 -9.61
N PRO A 72 1.91 1.91 -8.34
CA PRO A 72 2.95 1.74 -7.34
C PRO A 72 3.38 0.29 -7.17
N THR A 73 4.62 0.06 -6.76
CA THR A 73 5.09 -1.22 -6.24
C THR A 73 5.12 -1.15 -4.72
N VAL A 74 4.51 -2.15 -4.05
CA VAL A 74 4.47 -2.23 -2.58
C VAL A 74 5.15 -3.51 -2.10
N ALA A 75 5.89 -3.40 -0.97
CA ALA A 75 6.59 -4.53 -0.36
C ALA A 75 6.59 -4.40 1.18
N GLU A 76 6.58 -5.55 1.88
CA GLU A 76 6.73 -5.59 3.33
C GLU A 76 8.14 -5.12 3.75
N VAL A 77 8.22 -4.27 4.76
CA VAL A 77 9.48 -3.78 5.36
C VAL A 77 9.65 -4.33 6.78
N THR A 78 8.62 -4.18 7.61
CA THR A 78 8.63 -4.71 8.98
C THR A 78 7.31 -5.42 9.24
N ALA A 79 7.40 -6.73 9.43
CA ALA A 79 6.25 -7.58 9.78
C ALA A 79 5.75 -7.28 11.20
N VAL A 80 4.49 -7.62 11.46
CA VAL A 80 3.92 -7.62 12.81
C VAL A 80 4.66 -8.65 13.68
N THR A 81 5.00 -8.26 14.92
CA THR A 81 5.58 -9.19 15.90
C THR A 81 4.63 -10.35 16.19
N THR A 82 5.13 -11.59 16.11
CA THR A 82 4.30 -12.78 16.28
C THR A 82 4.98 -13.89 17.09
N PRO A 83 4.30 -14.53 18.10
CA PRO A 83 3.04 -14.06 18.68
C PRO A 83 3.21 -12.72 19.40
N GLY A 84 2.17 -11.89 19.44
CA GLY A 84 2.18 -10.60 20.11
C GLY A 84 0.91 -10.38 20.93
N ASN A 85 1.01 -9.57 21.99
CA ASN A 85 -0.13 -9.22 22.84
C ASN A 85 -0.73 -7.84 22.52
N ASP A 86 -0.18 -7.13 21.54
CA ASP A 86 -0.73 -5.86 21.06
C ASP A 86 -1.92 -6.14 20.14
N THR A 87 -3.07 -5.60 20.47
CA THR A 87 -4.30 -5.74 19.68
C THR A 87 -4.43 -4.69 18.57
N THR A 88 -3.53 -3.71 18.52
CA THR A 88 -3.45 -2.67 17.48
C THR A 88 -2.03 -2.60 16.90
N PRO A 89 -1.49 -3.72 16.39
CA PRO A 89 -0.08 -3.81 16.06
C PRO A 89 0.29 -2.92 14.88
N SER A 90 1.49 -2.33 14.95
CA SER A 90 2.08 -1.57 13.87
C SER A 90 2.63 -2.51 12.78
N TYR A 91 2.52 -2.06 11.54
CA TYR A 91 3.04 -2.73 10.35
C TYR A 91 3.70 -1.72 9.42
N THR A 92 4.87 -2.06 8.85
CA THR A 92 5.57 -1.17 7.92
C THR A 92 5.72 -1.82 6.55
N PHE A 93 5.32 -1.10 5.51
CA PHE A 93 5.52 -1.46 4.12
C PHE A 93 6.13 -0.28 3.34
N SER A 94 6.74 -0.55 2.20
CA SER A 94 7.21 0.48 1.27
C SER A 94 6.26 0.62 0.10
N SER A 95 6.16 1.84 -0.45
CA SER A 95 5.51 2.14 -1.72
C SER A 95 6.45 2.92 -2.62
N SER A 96 6.48 2.64 -3.92
CA SER A 96 7.30 3.42 -4.86
C SER A 96 6.74 4.81 -5.15
N GLU A 97 5.44 5.02 -4.85
CA GLU A 97 4.71 6.25 -5.15
C GLU A 97 3.72 6.57 -4.03
N THR A 98 3.31 7.84 -3.99
CA THR A 98 2.21 8.30 -3.13
C THR A 98 0.87 7.77 -3.64
N GLY A 99 -0.08 7.50 -2.75
CA GLY A 99 -1.40 7.03 -3.16
C GLY A 99 -2.36 6.79 -2.01
N THR A 100 -3.50 6.19 -2.34
CA THR A 100 -4.53 5.80 -1.39
C THR A 100 -4.39 4.33 -1.03
N ILE A 101 -4.33 4.04 0.28
CA ILE A 101 -4.24 2.68 0.80
C ILE A 101 -5.64 2.05 0.85
N THR A 102 -5.74 0.80 0.41
CA THR A 102 -6.92 -0.05 0.62
C THR A 102 -6.50 -1.34 1.30
N TYR A 103 -7.31 -1.76 2.26
CA TYR A 103 -7.08 -2.96 3.07
C TYR A 103 -8.04 -4.07 2.64
N GLY A 104 -7.60 -5.33 2.78
CA GLY A 104 -8.44 -6.50 2.53
C GLY A 104 -8.19 -7.61 3.53
N GLY A 105 -9.04 -8.62 3.49
CA GLY A 105 -9.05 -9.69 4.47
C GLY A 105 -9.60 -9.25 5.82
N SER A 106 -9.05 -9.78 6.90
CA SER A 106 -9.51 -9.54 8.28
C SER A 106 -8.89 -8.29 8.93
N CYS A 107 -8.00 -7.57 8.22
CA CYS A 107 -7.31 -6.39 8.73
C CYS A 107 -7.86 -5.09 8.12
N SER A 108 -7.80 -4.03 8.91
CA SER A 108 -8.10 -2.66 8.47
C SER A 108 -7.29 -1.66 9.28
N SER A 109 -7.16 -0.44 8.77
CA SER A 109 -6.55 0.69 9.47
C SER A 109 -7.31 1.98 9.15
N SER A 110 -7.15 2.99 10.00
CA SER A 110 -7.60 4.36 9.72
C SER A 110 -6.65 5.12 8.79
N ASP A 111 -5.43 4.64 8.60
CA ASP A 111 -4.43 5.23 7.71
C ASP A 111 -4.79 4.90 6.27
N THR A 112 -5.13 5.92 5.49
CA THR A 112 -5.64 5.75 4.12
C THR A 112 -4.73 6.35 3.05
N SER A 113 -3.61 6.97 3.44
CA SER A 113 -2.65 7.57 2.51
C SER A 113 -1.27 6.93 2.66
N ALA A 114 -0.63 6.66 1.52
CA ALA A 114 0.77 6.23 1.45
C ALA A 114 1.63 7.33 0.84
N ASP A 115 2.80 7.53 1.42
CA ASP A 115 3.90 8.30 0.82
C ASP A 115 4.80 7.39 -0.03
N ALA A 116 5.55 7.97 -0.96
CA ALA A 116 6.66 7.25 -1.59
C ALA A 116 7.72 6.96 -0.53
N ASP A 117 8.17 5.69 -0.41
CA ASP A 117 9.09 5.15 0.57
C ASP A 117 8.36 4.35 1.68
N ASN A 118 8.87 4.31 2.92
CA ASN A 118 8.34 3.51 4.02
C ASN A 118 7.12 4.17 4.66
N ASN A 119 6.07 3.38 4.83
CA ASN A 119 4.82 3.74 5.51
C ASN A 119 4.62 2.83 6.70
N THR A 120 4.43 3.41 7.89
CA THR A 120 4.05 2.66 9.08
C THR A 120 2.59 2.97 9.39
N ILE A 121 1.79 1.93 9.52
CA ILE A 121 0.37 1.98 9.86
C ILE A 121 0.12 1.20 11.15
N ASP A 122 -0.94 1.56 11.85
CA ASP A 122 -1.45 0.77 12.97
C ASP A 122 -2.76 0.10 12.54
N PHE A 123 -2.86 -1.22 12.72
CA PHE A 123 -4.12 -1.90 12.47
C PHE A 123 -5.17 -1.50 13.49
N ASN A 124 -6.42 -1.41 13.05
CA ASN A 124 -7.56 -1.29 13.97
C ASN A 124 -7.61 -2.50 14.90
N THR A 125 -8.26 -2.36 16.05
CA THR A 125 -8.31 -3.38 17.08
C THR A 125 -8.66 -4.77 16.53
N LEU A 126 -7.77 -5.72 16.75
CA LEU A 126 -7.86 -7.12 16.37
C LEU A 126 -8.19 -7.99 17.59
N SER A 127 -8.95 -9.05 17.40
CA SER A 127 -9.21 -10.05 18.44
C SER A 127 -8.08 -11.07 18.53
N VAL A 128 -8.08 -11.87 19.61
CA VAL A 128 -7.16 -13.01 19.76
C VAL A 128 -7.43 -14.04 18.65
N ALA A 129 -6.51 -14.12 17.68
CA ALA A 129 -6.57 -15.01 16.52
C ALA A 129 -5.25 -15.01 15.75
N THR A 130 -5.12 -15.92 14.78
CA THR A 130 -4.07 -15.88 13.76
C THR A 130 -4.63 -15.23 12.48
N TYR A 131 -3.90 -14.25 11.97
CA TYR A 131 -4.22 -13.46 10.78
C TYR A 131 -3.26 -13.85 9.65
N GLY A 132 -3.78 -14.40 8.57
CA GLY A 132 -3.00 -14.81 7.40
C GLY A 132 -3.62 -14.39 6.08
N ASP A 133 -4.66 -13.56 6.13
CA ASP A 133 -5.44 -13.11 4.97
C ASP A 133 -5.39 -11.59 4.76
N CYS A 134 -4.65 -10.87 5.61
CA CYS A 134 -4.55 -9.41 5.55
C CYS A 134 -3.78 -8.97 4.31
N THR A 135 -4.36 -8.03 3.57
CA THR A 135 -3.75 -7.50 2.35
C THR A 135 -3.77 -5.99 2.30
N ILE A 136 -2.80 -5.42 1.60
CA ILE A 136 -2.66 -3.99 1.36
C ILE A 136 -2.49 -3.76 -0.15
N ARG A 137 -3.14 -2.71 -0.65
CA ARG A 137 -2.95 -2.18 -2.00
C ARG A 137 -2.89 -0.67 -1.94
N VAL A 138 -2.02 -0.06 -2.72
CA VAL A 138 -1.93 1.39 -2.92
C VAL A 138 -2.41 1.71 -4.33
N THR A 139 -3.26 2.72 -4.47
CA THR A 139 -3.68 3.25 -5.77
C THR A 139 -3.14 4.67 -5.89
N ASP A 140 -2.39 4.96 -6.94
CA ASP A 140 -1.80 6.28 -7.18
C ASP A 140 -2.85 7.36 -7.48
N THR A 141 -2.40 8.59 -7.73
CA THR A 141 -3.27 9.73 -8.07
C THR A 141 -3.82 9.64 -9.49
N SER A 142 -3.23 8.84 -10.36
CA SER A 142 -3.67 8.59 -11.74
C SER A 142 -4.74 7.49 -11.81
N GLY A 143 -4.92 6.74 -10.71
CA GLY A 143 -5.90 5.66 -10.60
C GLY A 143 -5.32 4.27 -10.87
N ASN A 144 -3.99 4.12 -10.96
CA ASN A 144 -3.33 2.84 -11.20
C ASN A 144 -3.11 2.10 -9.87
N PRO A 145 -3.59 0.86 -9.74
CA PRO A 145 -3.40 0.09 -8.52
C PRO A 145 -2.03 -0.60 -8.50
N SER A 146 -1.43 -0.71 -7.31
CA SER A 146 -0.22 -1.49 -7.06
C SER A 146 -0.44 -2.99 -7.22
N ASN A 147 0.66 -3.78 -7.11
CA ASN A 147 0.55 -5.19 -6.78
C ASN A 147 -0.21 -5.36 -5.45
N LEU A 148 -0.83 -6.53 -5.25
CA LEU A 148 -1.43 -6.88 -3.95
C LEU A 148 -0.31 -7.33 -3.01
N LEU A 149 -0.16 -6.66 -1.85
CA LEU A 149 0.75 -7.06 -0.79
C LEU A 149 0.01 -7.93 0.22
N LEU A 150 0.44 -9.16 0.39
CA LEU A 150 0.00 -10.02 1.50
C LEU A 150 0.87 -9.71 2.72
N VAL A 151 0.25 -9.35 3.84
CA VAL A 151 0.92 -9.17 5.13
C VAL A 151 1.37 -10.54 5.65
N SER A 152 2.60 -10.65 6.13
CA SER A 152 3.09 -11.87 6.75
C SER A 152 2.19 -12.30 7.91
N SER A 153 1.87 -13.59 7.98
CA SER A 153 0.95 -14.12 9.00
C SER A 153 1.44 -13.84 10.41
N PHE A 154 0.54 -13.38 11.28
CA PHE A 154 0.83 -13.08 12.67
C PHE A 154 -0.30 -13.56 13.59
N THR A 155 0.02 -13.73 14.88
CA THR A 155 -0.92 -14.19 15.91
C THR A 155 -1.02 -13.15 17.02
N ILE A 156 -2.24 -12.73 17.35
CA ILE A 156 -2.56 -11.95 18.53
C ILE A 156 -2.96 -12.93 19.63
N GLU A 157 -2.20 -12.89 20.74
CA GLU A 157 -2.40 -13.75 21.92
C GLU A 157 -2.20 -12.89 23.18
N THR A 158 -3.21 -12.82 24.03
CA THR A 158 -3.25 -11.94 25.20
C THR A 158 -3.43 -12.71 26.53
N THR A 159 -3.49 -14.04 26.45
CA THR A 159 -3.69 -14.88 27.63
C THR A 159 -2.38 -15.03 28.38
N PRO A 160 -2.27 -14.60 29.64
CA PRO A 160 -1.03 -14.79 30.39
C PRO A 160 -0.81 -16.28 30.75
N PRO A 161 0.45 -16.74 30.78
CA PRO A 161 0.77 -18.09 31.21
C PRO A 161 0.34 -18.33 32.64
N THR A 162 -0.13 -19.54 32.93
CA THR A 162 -0.47 -19.99 34.27
C THR A 162 0.44 -21.15 34.69
N VAL A 163 0.64 -21.29 36.00
CA VAL A 163 1.34 -22.47 36.56
C VAL A 163 0.35 -23.64 36.59
N SER A 164 0.60 -24.66 35.79
CA SER A 164 -0.26 -25.85 35.71
C SER A 164 0.09 -26.92 36.76
N SER A 165 1.36 -27.03 37.12
CA SER A 165 1.78 -27.93 38.21
C SER A 165 3.13 -27.52 38.78
N VAL A 166 3.37 -27.89 40.00
CA VAL A 166 4.65 -27.73 40.70
C VAL A 166 5.04 -29.04 41.38
N TYR A 167 6.35 -29.31 41.44
CA TYR A 167 6.92 -30.37 42.30
C TYR A 167 8.06 -29.76 43.13
N PRO A 168 8.11 -29.94 44.47
CA PRO A 168 7.13 -30.62 45.32
C PRO A 168 5.76 -29.94 45.31
N THR A 169 4.70 -30.72 45.47
CA THR A 169 3.32 -30.15 45.58
C THR A 169 3.16 -29.44 46.92
N ASP A 170 2.24 -28.48 46.98
CA ASP A 170 1.94 -27.75 48.21
C ASP A 170 1.59 -28.70 49.36
N ASN A 171 2.15 -28.43 50.56
CA ASN A 171 2.04 -29.24 51.76
C ASN A 171 2.64 -30.67 51.68
N GLN A 172 3.47 -30.97 50.68
CA GLN A 172 4.18 -32.26 50.64
C GLN A 172 5.23 -32.33 51.77
N SER A 173 5.04 -33.29 52.70
CA SER A 173 6.02 -33.58 53.76
C SER A 173 6.98 -34.67 53.33
N ARG A 174 8.23 -34.65 53.85
CA ARG A 174 9.28 -35.64 53.59
C ARG A 174 9.74 -35.71 52.13
N ILE A 175 10.13 -34.59 51.58
CA ILE A 175 10.84 -34.56 50.31
C ILE A 175 12.24 -35.15 50.57
N SER A 176 12.63 -36.15 49.77
CA SER A 176 13.97 -36.70 49.86
C SER A 176 14.98 -35.63 49.46
N ILE A 177 16.00 -35.39 50.31
CA ILE A 177 17.11 -34.47 49.98
C ILE A 177 17.97 -34.95 48.80
N SER A 178 17.73 -36.18 48.32
CA SER A 178 18.37 -36.71 47.11
C SER A 178 17.59 -36.32 45.82
N THR A 179 16.45 -35.65 45.95
CA THR A 179 15.67 -35.16 44.80
C THR A 179 16.09 -33.71 44.53
N ASP A 180 17.06 -33.54 43.67
CA ASP A 180 17.69 -32.24 43.39
C ASP A 180 16.86 -31.30 42.49
N ASN A 181 15.62 -31.68 42.15
CA ASN A 181 14.84 -30.94 41.20
C ASN A 181 13.54 -30.36 41.77
N ILE A 182 13.41 -29.06 41.68
CA ILE A 182 12.10 -28.38 41.74
C ILE A 182 11.63 -28.22 40.31
N SER A 183 10.42 -28.65 39.99
CA SER A 183 9.86 -28.49 38.67
C SER A 183 8.59 -27.64 38.71
N VAL A 184 8.47 -26.77 37.73
CA VAL A 184 7.27 -25.94 37.48
C VAL A 184 6.85 -26.17 36.03
N THR A 185 5.59 -26.51 35.85
CA THR A 185 5.01 -26.64 34.51
C THR A 185 4.07 -25.46 34.26
N PHE A 186 4.27 -24.78 33.15
CA PHE A 186 3.43 -23.69 32.72
C PHE A 186 2.40 -24.17 31.69
N SER A 187 1.33 -23.42 31.51
CA SER A 187 0.27 -23.69 30.52
C SER A 187 0.77 -23.52 29.07
N GLU A 188 1.86 -22.81 28.88
CA GLU A 188 2.44 -22.49 27.58
C GLU A 188 3.96 -22.34 27.65
N SER A 189 4.60 -22.19 26.48
CA SER A 189 6.04 -21.96 26.39
C SER A 189 6.42 -20.58 26.93
N MET A 190 7.41 -20.56 27.83
CA MET A 190 7.92 -19.33 28.44
C MET A 190 9.16 -18.83 27.72
N ASP A 191 9.34 -17.52 27.71
CA ASP A 191 10.64 -16.93 27.39
C ASP A 191 11.62 -17.24 28.52
N ASN A 192 12.65 -18.02 28.20
CA ASN A 192 13.68 -18.46 29.19
C ASN A 192 14.39 -17.27 29.85
N SER A 193 14.45 -16.11 29.22
CA SER A 193 15.05 -14.91 29.76
C SER A 193 14.19 -14.25 30.86
N SER A 194 12.87 -14.49 30.82
CA SER A 194 11.90 -13.96 31.79
C SER A 194 11.73 -14.80 33.05
N VAL A 195 12.21 -16.06 33.05
CA VAL A 195 12.15 -16.94 34.21
C VAL A 195 13.35 -16.68 35.11
N THR A 196 13.13 -15.97 36.20
CA THR A 196 14.17 -15.74 37.22
C THR A 196 14.01 -16.69 38.41
N THR A 197 15.06 -17.42 38.76
CA THR A 197 15.13 -18.18 40.01
C THR A 197 15.78 -17.29 41.07
N ASN A 198 15.01 -16.92 42.09
CA ASN A 198 15.56 -16.18 43.23
C ASN A 198 16.13 -17.17 44.26
N ALA A 199 17.40 -17.53 44.13
CA ALA A 199 18.13 -18.33 45.11
C ALA A 199 18.58 -17.39 46.25
N SER A 200 17.64 -17.06 47.15
CA SER A 200 17.99 -16.44 48.42
C SER A 200 18.23 -17.54 49.46
N ASN A 201 19.47 -17.71 49.91
CA ASN A 201 19.79 -18.51 51.10
C ASN A 201 19.27 -17.82 52.36
#